data_49e3c4f36af47157d9b3cfe8800e59c9
#
_entry.id   49e3c4f36af47157d9b3cfe8800e59c9
#
_cell.length_a   1.000
_cell.length_b   1.000
_cell.length_c   1.000
_cell.angle_alpha   90.00
_cell.angle_beta   90.00
_cell.angle_gamma   90.00
#
_symmetry.space_group_name_H-M   'P 1'
#
loop_
_entity.id
_entity.type
_entity.pdbx_description
1 polymer ?
#
loop_
_entity_poly.entity_id
_entity_poly.type
_entity_poly.pdbx_seq_one_letter_code
_entity_poly.pdbx_strand_id
1 'polypeptide(L)'
;MGGIVFYRNNYSADLSRSDRYYIEDGSSKPSPSGKYLNRNECLWGYVEFGDGVKKYTDKAYCSVVDMTNGCIVSDWDGEACGYSWVGNKDVLASSGGVNADKFDFQSMCPVINKIIDDFSGIDEKDIANLIRCDSPSKENVNTYQRMAKENKKAKRVVLKSISEYLSGITEISTVKTKSNLFTLPNDNNKTSAYLVPGDKVRVIQTSPDNKWINIGYINAKGSPLISWVRTETLE
;
A
#
# COMPACT_ATOMS: atom_id res chain seq x y z
N MET A 1 24.79 -9.96 -4.73
CA MET A 1 24.02 -8.72 -4.61
C MET A 1 23.05 -8.90 -3.45
N GLY A 2 23.17 -8.12 -2.37
CA GLY A 2 22.33 -8.23 -1.20
C GLY A 2 20.99 -7.53 -1.41
N GLY A 3 19.88 -8.22 -1.19
CA GLY A 3 18.57 -7.59 -1.10
C GLY A 3 18.46 -6.82 0.22
N ILE A 4 17.61 -5.80 0.25
CA ILE A 4 17.32 -5.03 1.46
C ILE A 4 16.07 -5.63 2.09
N VAL A 5 16.22 -6.12 3.31
CA VAL A 5 15.13 -6.73 4.05
C VAL A 5 14.86 -5.91 5.32
N PHE A 6 13.65 -5.40 5.42
CA PHE A 6 13.12 -4.88 6.68
C PHE A 6 12.77 -6.06 7.58
N TYR A 7 13.22 -6.01 8.82
CA TYR A 7 12.93 -7.04 9.79
C TYR A 7 12.50 -6.44 11.13
N ARG A 8 11.35 -6.83 11.63
CA ARG A 8 10.86 -6.41 12.94
C ARG A 8 9.99 -7.51 13.56
N ASN A 9 10.36 -7.95 14.76
CA ASN A 9 9.74 -9.08 15.44
C ASN A 9 9.72 -10.31 14.50
N ASN A 10 8.59 -10.91 14.23
CA ASN A 10 8.48 -12.05 13.32
C ASN A 10 8.00 -11.64 11.90
N TYR A 11 8.06 -10.35 11.57
CA TYR A 11 7.68 -9.82 10.27
C TYR A 11 8.92 -9.43 9.48
N SER A 12 8.95 -9.78 8.20
CA SER A 12 9.97 -9.33 7.27
C SER A 12 9.34 -8.87 5.95
N ALA A 13 9.95 -7.86 5.34
CA ALA A 13 9.55 -7.36 4.03
C ALA A 13 10.78 -7.10 3.17
N ASP A 14 10.75 -7.56 1.93
CA ASP A 14 11.75 -7.18 0.93
C ASP A 14 11.48 -5.73 0.48
N LEU A 15 12.43 -4.85 0.74
CA LEU A 15 12.39 -3.45 0.32
C LEU A 15 13.24 -3.20 -0.92
N SER A 16 13.83 -4.24 -1.51
CA SER A 16 14.68 -4.11 -2.69
C SER A 16 13.86 -3.67 -3.90
N ARG A 17 14.43 -2.76 -4.68
CA ARG A 17 13.93 -2.41 -6.01
C ARG A 17 14.68 -3.22 -7.06
N SER A 18 14.01 -3.60 -8.14
CA SER A 18 14.63 -4.42 -9.20
C SER A 18 15.68 -3.67 -10.00
N ASP A 19 15.61 -2.34 -9.98
CA ASP A 19 16.43 -1.42 -10.76
C ASP A 19 17.51 -0.71 -9.95
N ARG A 20 17.63 -0.97 -8.63
CA ARG A 20 18.50 -0.21 -7.73
C ARG A 20 19.32 -1.10 -6.80
N TYR A 21 20.44 -0.56 -6.38
CA TYR A 21 21.35 -1.18 -5.42
C TYR A 21 21.49 -0.29 -4.17
N TYR A 22 21.46 -0.91 -3.03
CA TYR A 22 21.73 -0.22 -1.77
C TYR A 22 23.22 0.14 -1.68
N ILE A 23 23.50 1.36 -1.23
CA ILE A 23 24.85 1.85 -0.98
C ILE A 23 25.15 1.70 0.52
N GLU A 24 26.08 0.80 0.86
CA GLU A 24 26.53 0.58 2.24
C GLU A 24 27.72 1.48 2.54
N ASP A 25 27.51 2.79 2.52
CA ASP A 25 28.54 3.81 2.76
C ASP A 25 28.39 4.53 4.11
N GLY A 26 27.48 4.07 4.96
CA GLY A 26 27.15 4.72 6.23
C GLY A 26 26.33 6.00 6.09
N SER A 27 25.88 6.35 4.89
CA SER A 27 25.05 7.54 4.64
C SER A 27 23.61 7.37 5.13
N SER A 28 23.14 6.12 5.23
CA SER A 28 21.80 5.82 5.77
C SER A 28 21.75 6.10 7.27
N LYS A 29 20.83 7.00 7.67
CA LYS A 29 20.75 7.45 9.07
C LYS A 29 19.32 7.35 9.59
N PRO A 30 19.13 6.80 10.81
CA PRO A 30 17.85 6.85 11.49
C PRO A 30 17.48 8.29 11.87
N SER A 31 16.19 8.57 11.90
CA SER A 31 15.68 9.83 12.45
C SER A 31 15.90 9.91 13.96
N PRO A 32 15.83 11.11 14.57
CA PRO A 32 16.03 11.30 15.99
C PRO A 32 15.10 10.46 16.88
N SER A 33 13.87 10.21 16.46
CA SER A 33 12.95 9.31 17.17
C SER A 33 13.22 7.82 16.93
N GLY A 34 14.04 7.48 15.93
CA GLY A 34 14.22 6.11 15.43
C GLY A 34 13.04 5.58 14.61
N LYS A 35 12.00 6.42 14.37
CA LYS A 35 10.82 5.99 13.60
C LYS A 35 11.12 5.86 12.12
N TYR A 36 11.96 6.71 11.57
CA TYR A 36 12.28 6.74 10.14
C TYR A 36 13.75 6.44 9.88
N LEU A 37 14.02 5.86 8.71
CA LEU A 37 15.36 5.68 8.18
C LEU A 37 15.45 6.40 6.83
N ASN A 38 16.35 7.39 6.72
CA ASN A 38 16.74 7.93 5.42
C ASN A 38 17.78 7.00 4.81
N ARG A 39 17.55 6.50 3.60
CA ARG A 39 18.32 5.46 2.95
C ARG A 39 18.74 5.89 1.56
N ASN A 40 20.00 5.63 1.22
CA ASN A 40 20.56 5.91 -0.10
C ASN A 40 20.66 4.64 -0.95
N GLU A 41 20.26 4.76 -2.21
CA GLU A 41 20.34 3.72 -3.23
C GLU A 41 20.91 4.32 -4.52
N CYS A 42 21.47 3.49 -5.39
CA CYS A 42 22.00 3.91 -6.66
C CYS A 42 21.50 2.99 -7.79
N LEU A 43 21.15 3.58 -8.90
CA LEU A 43 20.97 2.90 -10.18
C LEU A 43 22.21 3.14 -11.02
N TRP A 44 22.82 2.07 -11.50
CA TRP A 44 23.93 2.13 -12.44
C TRP A 44 23.52 1.61 -13.80
N GLY A 45 23.92 2.31 -14.86
CA GLY A 45 23.58 1.89 -16.20
C GLY A 45 24.24 2.73 -17.29
N TYR A 46 23.97 2.34 -18.53
CA TYR A 46 24.40 3.08 -19.68
C TYR A 46 23.24 3.94 -20.20
N VAL A 47 23.48 5.23 -20.36
CA VAL A 47 22.55 6.15 -21.02
C VAL A 47 23.08 6.41 -22.43
N GLU A 48 22.23 6.24 -23.43
CA GLU A 48 22.53 6.58 -24.81
C GLU A 48 22.12 8.03 -25.07
N PHE A 49 23.09 8.84 -25.43
CA PHE A 49 22.85 10.22 -25.84
C PHE A 49 22.51 10.24 -27.34
N GLY A 50 21.84 11.29 -27.82
CA GLY A 50 21.32 11.39 -29.19
C GLY A 50 22.37 11.31 -30.32
N ASP A 51 23.65 11.22 -29.99
CA ASP A 51 24.79 10.95 -30.88
C ASP A 51 25.16 9.45 -30.99
N GLY A 52 24.39 8.58 -30.33
CA GLY A 52 24.66 7.13 -30.28
C GLY A 52 25.76 6.72 -29.29
N VAL A 53 26.33 7.68 -28.56
CA VAL A 53 27.35 7.39 -27.54
C VAL A 53 26.68 6.90 -26.26
N LYS A 54 27.07 5.71 -25.80
CA LYS A 54 26.67 5.16 -24.51
C LYS A 54 27.65 5.59 -23.44
N LYS A 55 27.19 6.34 -22.46
CA LYS A 55 27.99 6.73 -21.30
C LYS A 55 27.48 6.00 -20.06
N TYR A 56 28.39 5.38 -19.34
CA TYR A 56 28.09 4.82 -18.02
C TYR A 56 27.81 5.95 -17.05
N THR A 57 26.69 5.86 -16.36
CA THR A 57 26.28 6.86 -15.37
C THR A 57 25.63 6.17 -14.19
N ASP A 58 25.60 6.86 -13.08
CA ASP A 58 24.85 6.50 -11.89
C ASP A 58 23.78 7.55 -11.60
N LYS A 59 22.72 7.11 -10.95
CA LYS A 59 21.66 7.98 -10.46
C LYS A 59 21.37 7.61 -9.01
N ALA A 60 21.57 8.56 -8.12
CA ALA A 60 21.25 8.39 -6.72
C ALA A 60 19.74 8.45 -6.50
N TYR A 61 19.27 7.61 -5.60
CA TYR A 61 17.90 7.60 -5.08
C TYR A 61 17.94 7.66 -3.57
N CYS A 62 17.00 8.40 -2.98
CA CYS A 62 16.87 8.49 -1.55
C CYS A 62 15.45 8.11 -1.15
N SER A 63 15.34 7.24 -0.20
CA SER A 63 14.04 6.83 0.31
C SER A 63 13.96 7.01 1.82
N VAL A 64 12.79 7.36 2.32
CA VAL A 64 12.50 7.36 3.75
C VAL A 64 11.62 6.17 4.06
N VAL A 65 12.10 5.31 4.96
CA VAL A 65 11.38 4.10 5.40
C VAL A 65 10.83 4.32 6.79
N ASP A 66 9.55 4.05 7.00
CA ASP A 66 8.95 3.96 8.34
C ASP A 66 9.38 2.64 8.98
N MET A 67 10.18 2.74 10.04
CA MET A 67 10.73 1.59 10.77
C MET A 67 9.70 0.88 11.66
N THR A 68 8.44 1.34 11.67
CA THR A 68 7.37 0.65 12.39
C THR A 68 6.75 -0.49 11.58
N ASN A 69 6.69 -0.34 10.24
CA ASN A 69 6.01 -1.30 9.35
C ASN A 69 6.75 -1.59 8.04
N GLY A 70 7.88 -0.93 7.77
CA GLY A 70 8.65 -1.10 6.54
C GLY A 70 8.04 -0.38 5.32
N CYS A 71 7.12 0.57 5.54
CA CYS A 71 6.62 1.43 4.47
C CYS A 71 7.74 2.32 3.92
N ILE A 72 7.97 2.30 2.62
CA ILE A 72 8.75 3.34 1.94
C ILE A 72 7.80 4.53 1.77
N VAL A 73 7.94 5.50 2.68
CA VAL A 73 7.06 6.67 2.79
C VAL A 73 7.26 7.62 1.62
N SER A 74 8.51 7.82 1.24
CA SER A 74 8.89 8.64 0.08
C SER A 74 10.10 8.02 -0.61
N ASP A 75 10.17 8.25 -1.91
CA ASP A 75 11.23 7.76 -2.77
C ASP A 75 11.45 8.77 -3.88
N TRP A 76 12.63 9.40 -3.92
CA TRP A 76 12.95 10.45 -4.89
C TRP A 76 14.36 10.33 -5.41
N ASP A 77 14.66 10.99 -6.49
CA ASP A 77 15.93 10.91 -7.17
C ASP A 77 16.87 12.10 -6.88
N GLY A 78 18.13 11.82 -6.99
CA GLY A 78 19.32 12.67 -7.14
C GLY A 78 19.41 13.89 -6.24
N GLU A 79 18.80 14.98 -6.62
CA GLU A 79 19.02 16.29 -5.98
C GLU A 79 18.61 16.35 -4.51
N ALA A 80 17.60 15.58 -4.12
CA ALA A 80 17.12 15.54 -2.75
C ALA A 80 17.94 14.63 -1.81
N CYS A 81 18.90 13.87 -2.31
CA CYS A 81 19.74 13.00 -1.48
C CYS A 81 20.67 13.75 -0.53
N GLY A 82 20.80 15.06 -0.66
CA GLY A 82 21.55 15.92 0.26
C GLY A 82 20.84 16.29 1.57
N TYR A 83 19.61 15.81 1.77
CA TYR A 83 18.87 16.13 3.00
C TYR A 83 19.33 15.28 4.18
N SER A 84 19.35 15.90 5.37
CA SER A 84 19.75 15.28 6.63
C SER A 84 18.72 15.53 7.72
N TRP A 85 18.69 14.68 8.73
CA TRP A 85 17.88 14.91 9.92
C TRP A 85 18.38 16.13 10.69
N VAL A 86 17.47 17.04 11.07
CA VAL A 86 17.82 18.32 11.71
C VAL A 86 17.23 18.41 13.11
N GLY A 87 18.10 18.70 14.08
CA GLY A 87 17.69 18.84 15.48
C GLY A 87 17.19 17.53 16.09
N ASN A 88 16.23 17.64 17.02
CA ASN A 88 15.65 16.51 17.76
C ASN A 88 14.28 16.07 17.20
N LYS A 89 13.94 16.51 16.00
CA LYS A 89 12.67 16.18 15.34
C LYS A 89 12.92 15.39 14.06
N ASP A 90 11.92 14.60 13.66
CA ASP A 90 11.96 13.84 12.42
C ASP A 90 11.70 14.77 11.22
N VAL A 91 12.61 15.71 11.00
CA VAL A 91 12.58 16.69 9.91
C VAL A 91 13.81 16.50 9.05
N LEU A 92 13.62 16.27 7.77
CA LEU A 92 14.67 16.29 6.75
C LEU A 92 14.81 17.71 6.19
N ALA A 93 16.03 18.22 6.16
CA ALA A 93 16.31 19.52 5.58
C ALA A 93 17.66 19.51 4.84
N SER A 94 17.79 20.43 3.86
CA SER A 94 19.06 20.67 3.17
C SER A 94 20.09 21.29 4.12
N SER A 95 21.37 21.26 3.74
CA SER A 95 22.47 21.78 4.56
C SER A 95 22.55 23.31 4.67
N GLY A 96 21.50 24.05 4.36
CA GLY A 96 21.47 25.51 4.16
C GLY A 96 21.27 26.39 5.40
N GLY A 97 21.47 25.90 6.63
CA GLY A 97 21.34 26.73 7.85
C GLY A 97 19.92 27.26 8.10
N VAL A 98 19.79 28.58 8.42
CA VAL A 98 18.50 29.20 8.79
C VAL A 98 17.45 29.15 7.65
N ASN A 99 17.90 29.06 6.39
CA ASN A 99 17.05 28.98 5.20
C ASN A 99 17.04 27.55 4.60
N ALA A 100 17.33 26.52 5.40
CA ALA A 100 17.32 25.15 4.93
C ALA A 100 15.93 24.75 4.42
N ASP A 101 15.86 24.31 3.17
CA ASP A 101 14.63 23.73 2.64
C ASP A 101 14.25 22.47 3.40
N LYS A 102 13.02 22.42 3.87
CA LYS A 102 12.46 21.26 4.54
C LYS A 102 11.80 20.35 3.52
N PHE A 103 12.08 19.08 3.64
CA PHE A 103 11.49 18.07 2.79
C PHE A 103 10.32 17.38 3.51
N ASP A 104 9.11 17.60 3.01
CA ASP A 104 7.89 16.99 3.53
C ASP A 104 7.70 15.59 2.95
N PHE A 105 8.52 14.66 3.39
CA PHE A 105 8.44 13.26 2.98
C PHE A 105 7.12 12.59 3.40
N GLN A 106 6.48 13.06 4.46
CA GLN A 106 5.25 12.47 4.98
C GLN A 106 4.06 12.68 4.04
N SER A 107 4.01 13.83 3.34
CA SER A 107 2.96 14.10 2.35
C SER A 107 3.05 13.18 1.14
N MET A 108 4.21 12.56 0.91
CA MET A 108 4.45 11.64 -0.20
C MET A 108 4.02 10.20 0.12
N CYS A 109 3.59 9.91 1.35
CA CYS A 109 3.19 8.56 1.73
C CYS A 109 2.14 8.01 0.75
N PRO A 110 2.39 6.83 0.17
CA PRO A 110 1.47 6.22 -0.77
C PRO A 110 0.12 5.94 -0.11
N VAL A 111 -0.96 6.39 -0.75
CA VAL A 111 -2.35 6.19 -0.31
C VAL A 111 -3.16 5.66 -1.48
N ILE A 112 -3.82 4.51 -1.33
CA ILE A 112 -4.50 3.84 -2.44
C ILE A 112 -5.62 4.68 -3.05
N ASN A 113 -6.35 5.43 -2.24
CA ASN A 113 -7.46 6.27 -2.73
C ASN A 113 -7.00 7.51 -3.51
N LYS A 114 -5.69 7.83 -3.50
CA LYS A 114 -5.09 8.86 -4.35
C LYS A 114 -4.67 8.34 -5.72
N ILE A 115 -4.65 7.03 -5.92
CA ILE A 115 -4.35 6.40 -7.21
C ILE A 115 -5.65 6.38 -8.02
N ILE A 116 -5.77 7.29 -8.98
CA ILE A 116 -7.00 7.53 -9.74
C ILE A 116 -7.09 6.61 -10.96
N ASP A 117 -5.93 6.22 -11.51
CA ASP A 117 -5.80 5.52 -12.77
C ASP A 117 -5.78 3.98 -12.63
N ASP A 118 -5.56 3.32 -13.76
CA ASP A 118 -5.47 1.89 -13.91
C ASP A 118 -4.39 1.25 -13.01
N PHE A 119 -4.79 0.27 -12.23
CA PHE A 119 -3.88 -0.50 -11.39
C PHE A 119 -3.06 -1.54 -12.17
N SER A 120 -3.39 -1.84 -13.42
CA SER A 120 -2.81 -2.96 -14.18
C SER A 120 -1.31 -2.83 -14.40
N GLY A 121 -0.81 -1.60 -14.52
CA GLY A 121 0.61 -1.29 -14.77
C GLY A 121 1.48 -1.20 -13.52
N ILE A 122 0.91 -1.23 -12.31
CA ILE A 122 1.68 -1.05 -11.07
C ILE A 122 2.45 -2.34 -10.75
N ASP A 123 3.73 -2.21 -10.44
CA ASP A 123 4.58 -3.35 -10.06
C ASP A 123 4.13 -4.00 -8.74
N GLU A 124 4.35 -5.31 -8.60
CA GLU A 124 3.95 -6.05 -7.39
C GLU A 124 4.66 -5.54 -6.13
N LYS A 125 5.92 -5.10 -6.24
CA LYS A 125 6.67 -4.54 -5.11
C LYS A 125 6.12 -3.18 -4.68
N ASP A 126 5.69 -2.35 -5.63
CA ASP A 126 5.04 -1.07 -5.32
C ASP A 126 3.69 -1.28 -4.64
N ILE A 127 2.91 -2.27 -5.09
CA ILE A 127 1.67 -2.64 -4.42
C ILE A 127 1.93 -3.21 -3.01
N ALA A 128 2.96 -4.03 -2.84
CA ALA A 128 3.35 -4.51 -1.52
C ALA A 128 3.78 -3.35 -0.60
N ASN A 129 4.48 -2.34 -1.14
CA ASN A 129 4.79 -1.13 -0.40
C ASN A 129 3.53 -0.34 -0.04
N LEU A 130 2.63 -0.13 -1.00
CA LEU A 130 1.36 0.55 -0.78
C LEU A 130 0.55 -0.11 0.34
N ILE A 131 0.47 -1.44 0.38
CA ILE A 131 -0.21 -2.18 1.46
C ILE A 131 0.44 -1.93 2.82
N ARG A 132 1.76 -1.79 2.89
CA ARG A 132 2.46 -1.43 4.14
C ARG A 132 2.18 0.00 4.59
N CYS A 133 2.07 0.92 3.63
CA CYS A 133 1.83 2.35 3.90
C CYS A 133 0.37 2.66 4.23
N ASP A 134 -0.56 2.03 3.52
CA ASP A 134 -2.01 2.28 3.61
C ASP A 134 -2.75 0.93 3.58
N SER A 135 -2.64 0.18 4.68
CA SER A 135 -3.24 -1.15 4.79
C SER A 135 -4.76 -1.14 4.56
N PRO A 136 -5.37 -2.26 4.12
CA PRO A 136 -6.81 -2.36 3.99
C PRO A 136 -7.55 -1.94 5.27
N SER A 137 -8.55 -1.09 5.08
CA SER A 137 -9.42 -0.52 6.11
C SER A 137 -10.85 -0.42 5.57
N LYS A 138 -11.81 -0.02 6.40
CA LYS A 138 -13.19 0.20 5.95
C LYS A 138 -13.29 1.28 4.86
N GLU A 139 -12.38 2.26 4.86
CA GLU A 139 -12.36 3.38 3.93
C GLU A 139 -11.81 3.00 2.54
N ASN A 140 -10.93 1.99 2.46
CA ASN A 140 -10.18 1.71 1.23
C ASN A 140 -10.27 0.26 0.72
N VAL A 141 -10.86 -0.68 1.47
CA VAL A 141 -10.88 -2.11 1.12
C VAL A 141 -11.59 -2.40 -0.22
N ASN A 142 -12.60 -1.60 -0.58
CA ASN A 142 -13.26 -1.70 -1.88
C ASN A 142 -12.31 -1.34 -3.03
N THR A 143 -11.43 -0.36 -2.81
CA THR A 143 -10.40 0.04 -3.79
C THR A 143 -9.35 -1.08 -3.94
N TYR A 144 -8.93 -1.71 -2.84
CA TYR A 144 -8.08 -2.90 -2.90
C TYR A 144 -8.74 -4.05 -3.65
N GLN A 145 -10.04 -4.30 -3.47
CA GLN A 145 -10.74 -5.32 -4.23
C GLN A 145 -10.76 -5.00 -5.74
N ARG A 146 -10.94 -3.73 -6.12
CA ARG A 146 -10.82 -3.28 -7.51
C ARG A 146 -9.40 -3.56 -8.04
N MET A 147 -8.37 -3.16 -7.31
CA MET A 147 -6.97 -3.43 -7.65
C MET A 147 -6.72 -4.93 -7.87
N ALA A 148 -7.24 -5.81 -7.02
CA ALA A 148 -7.09 -7.26 -7.19
C ALA A 148 -7.75 -7.81 -8.47
N LYS A 149 -8.76 -7.13 -9.01
CA LYS A 149 -9.40 -7.48 -10.29
C LYS A 149 -8.60 -6.99 -11.49
N GLU A 150 -8.06 -5.79 -11.41
CA GLU A 150 -7.34 -5.12 -12.49
C GLU A 150 -5.88 -5.60 -12.60
N ASN A 151 -5.19 -5.80 -11.47
CA ASN A 151 -3.79 -6.22 -11.44
C ASN A 151 -3.65 -7.74 -11.20
N LYS A 152 -3.44 -8.49 -12.28
CA LYS A 152 -3.30 -9.96 -12.20
C LYS A 152 -2.03 -10.41 -11.46
N LYS A 153 -0.92 -9.66 -11.58
CA LYS A 153 0.37 -9.99 -10.95
C LYS A 153 0.29 -9.85 -9.44
N ALA A 154 -0.28 -8.74 -8.95
CA ALA A 154 -0.40 -8.47 -7.53
C ALA A 154 -1.65 -9.07 -6.86
N LYS A 155 -2.54 -9.68 -7.64
CA LYS A 155 -3.81 -10.24 -7.12
C LYS A 155 -3.64 -11.04 -5.84
N ARG A 156 -2.63 -11.90 -5.78
CA ARG A 156 -2.40 -12.79 -4.64
C ARG A 156 -2.06 -12.01 -3.36
N VAL A 157 -1.15 -11.04 -3.44
CA VAL A 157 -0.73 -10.25 -2.28
C VAL A 157 -1.87 -9.35 -1.79
N VAL A 158 -2.64 -8.76 -2.70
CA VAL A 158 -3.80 -7.93 -2.37
C VAL A 158 -4.91 -8.75 -1.70
N LEU A 159 -5.28 -9.90 -2.27
CA LEU A 159 -6.31 -10.76 -1.66
C LEU A 159 -5.90 -11.30 -0.29
N LYS A 160 -4.61 -11.62 -0.10
CA LYS A 160 -4.08 -12.00 1.20
C LYS A 160 -4.27 -10.86 2.22
N SER A 161 -3.90 -9.64 1.86
CA SER A 161 -4.05 -8.48 2.74
C SER A 161 -5.53 -8.17 3.07
N ILE A 162 -6.45 -8.31 2.10
CA ILE A 162 -7.89 -8.20 2.36
C ILE A 162 -8.35 -9.30 3.34
N SER A 163 -7.88 -10.54 3.18
CA SER A 163 -8.24 -11.63 4.08
C SER A 163 -7.75 -11.39 5.51
N GLU A 164 -6.55 -10.85 5.67
CA GLU A 164 -5.98 -10.48 6.97
C GLU A 164 -6.81 -9.38 7.63
N TYR A 165 -7.16 -8.34 6.88
CA TYR A 165 -8.06 -7.28 7.34
C TYR A 165 -9.41 -7.84 7.80
N LEU A 166 -10.07 -8.66 6.96
CA LEU A 166 -11.35 -9.28 7.31
C LEU A 166 -11.24 -10.15 8.56
N SER A 167 -10.15 -10.87 8.72
CA SER A 167 -9.94 -11.73 9.90
C SER A 167 -9.90 -10.95 11.22
N GLY A 168 -9.52 -9.67 11.17
CA GLY A 168 -9.54 -8.76 12.32
C GLY A 168 -10.92 -8.20 12.67
N ILE A 169 -11.92 -8.32 11.78
CA ILE A 169 -13.28 -7.84 12.04
C ILE A 169 -14.02 -8.84 12.94
N THR A 170 -14.49 -8.37 14.07
CA THR A 170 -15.22 -9.18 15.08
C THR A 170 -16.74 -9.18 14.88
N GLU A 171 -17.28 -8.17 14.22
CA GLU A 171 -18.71 -8.07 13.94
C GLU A 171 -19.09 -9.04 12.81
N ILE A 172 -19.89 -10.06 13.16
CA ILE A 172 -20.34 -11.11 12.24
C ILE A 172 -21.87 -11.10 12.24
N SER A 173 -22.43 -11.20 11.05
CA SER A 173 -23.86 -11.35 10.81
C SER A 173 -24.11 -12.61 9.97
N THR A 174 -25.31 -13.17 10.06
CA THR A 174 -25.72 -14.35 9.30
C THR A 174 -26.74 -13.95 8.23
N VAL A 175 -26.61 -14.52 7.06
CA VAL A 175 -27.58 -14.34 5.96
C VAL A 175 -28.84 -15.12 6.29
N LYS A 176 -29.97 -14.44 6.48
CA LYS A 176 -31.28 -15.08 6.80
C LYS A 176 -32.10 -15.45 5.57
N THR A 177 -31.95 -14.69 4.48
CA THR A 177 -32.61 -14.93 3.20
C THR A 177 -31.63 -14.78 2.07
N LYS A 178 -31.93 -15.33 0.85
CA LYS A 178 -31.07 -15.15 -0.31
C LYS A 178 -30.72 -13.66 -0.48
N SER A 179 -29.45 -13.32 -0.37
CA SER A 179 -28.94 -11.96 -0.43
C SER A 179 -28.14 -11.74 -1.72
N ASN A 180 -28.64 -10.89 -2.61
CA ASN A 180 -27.89 -10.49 -3.78
C ASN A 180 -26.70 -9.59 -3.38
N LEU A 181 -25.63 -9.67 -4.14
CA LEU A 181 -24.43 -8.85 -3.94
C LEU A 181 -24.42 -7.66 -4.88
N PHE A 182 -23.98 -6.51 -4.39
CA PHE A 182 -23.94 -5.25 -5.15
C PHE A 182 -22.54 -4.63 -5.04
N THR A 183 -22.09 -3.99 -6.11
CA THR A 183 -20.79 -3.30 -6.11
C THR A 183 -20.85 -1.93 -5.42
N LEU A 184 -22.01 -1.31 -5.37
CA LEU A 184 -22.32 -0.05 -4.68
C LEU A 184 -23.66 -0.19 -3.95
N PRO A 185 -23.95 0.63 -2.92
CA PRO A 185 -25.19 0.56 -2.14
C PRO A 185 -26.39 1.14 -2.89
N ASN A 186 -26.72 0.56 -4.03
CA ASN A 186 -27.92 0.88 -4.84
C ASN A 186 -28.30 -0.30 -5.74
N ASP A 187 -29.56 -0.34 -6.16
CA ASP A 187 -30.14 -1.46 -6.89
C ASP A 187 -29.59 -1.64 -8.31
N ASN A 188 -29.08 -0.57 -8.93
CA ASN A 188 -28.54 -0.61 -10.28
C ASN A 188 -27.18 -1.32 -10.37
N ASN A 189 -26.53 -1.54 -9.23
CA ASN A 189 -25.19 -2.13 -9.14
C ASN A 189 -25.22 -3.61 -8.70
N LYS A 190 -26.31 -4.30 -8.97
CA LYS A 190 -26.47 -5.72 -8.69
C LYS A 190 -25.50 -6.55 -9.53
N THR A 191 -24.88 -7.53 -8.90
CA THR A 191 -24.03 -8.53 -9.55
C THR A 191 -24.82 -9.82 -9.83
N SER A 192 -24.22 -10.76 -10.54
CA SER A 192 -24.78 -12.12 -10.71
C SER A 192 -24.58 -13.01 -9.48
N ALA A 193 -23.74 -12.61 -8.54
CA ALA A 193 -23.43 -13.37 -7.35
C ALA A 193 -24.44 -13.11 -6.22
N TYR A 194 -24.58 -14.09 -5.33
CA TYR A 194 -25.46 -14.01 -4.17
C TYR A 194 -24.92 -14.86 -3.03
N LEU A 195 -25.38 -14.57 -1.81
CA LEU A 195 -25.19 -15.40 -0.63
C LEU A 195 -26.48 -16.18 -0.33
N VAL A 196 -26.31 -17.30 0.36
CA VAL A 196 -27.43 -18.19 0.77
C VAL A 196 -27.68 -18.10 2.27
N PRO A 197 -28.90 -18.46 2.74
CA PRO A 197 -29.16 -18.53 4.17
C PRO A 197 -28.15 -19.39 4.90
N GLY A 198 -27.66 -18.89 6.05
CA GLY A 198 -26.63 -19.51 6.86
C GLY A 198 -25.20 -19.08 6.54
N ASP A 199 -24.94 -18.41 5.41
CA ASP A 199 -23.63 -17.80 5.16
C ASP A 199 -23.30 -16.77 6.24
N LYS A 200 -22.08 -16.82 6.78
CA LYS A 200 -21.58 -15.85 7.75
C LYS A 200 -20.76 -14.80 7.05
N VAL A 201 -21.06 -13.55 7.34
CA VAL A 201 -20.39 -12.37 6.75
C VAL A 201 -19.82 -11.49 7.86
N ARG A 202 -18.75 -10.79 7.58
CA ARG A 202 -18.17 -9.78 8.47
C ARG A 202 -18.73 -8.42 8.07
N VAL A 203 -19.24 -7.67 9.04
CA VAL A 203 -19.80 -6.34 8.82
C VAL A 203 -18.64 -5.33 8.79
N ILE A 204 -18.48 -4.65 7.65
CA ILE A 204 -17.44 -3.62 7.48
C ILE A 204 -18.00 -2.26 7.84
N GLN A 205 -19.16 -1.91 7.30
CA GLN A 205 -19.84 -0.64 7.56
C GLN A 205 -21.29 -0.69 7.08
N THR A 206 -22.12 0.15 7.69
CA THR A 206 -23.50 0.37 7.28
C THR A 206 -23.62 1.69 6.51
N SER A 207 -24.48 1.73 5.51
CA SER A 207 -24.79 2.97 4.78
C SER A 207 -25.49 3.99 5.69
N PRO A 208 -25.37 5.30 5.40
CA PRO A 208 -26.01 6.33 6.23
C PRO A 208 -27.54 6.21 6.36
N ASP A 209 -28.20 5.63 5.36
CA ASP A 209 -29.65 5.39 5.35
C ASP A 209 -30.05 4.04 6.00
N ASN A 210 -29.09 3.29 6.52
CA ASN A 210 -29.23 1.96 7.12
C ASN A 210 -29.87 0.90 6.22
N LYS A 211 -29.96 1.12 4.91
CA LYS A 211 -30.54 0.16 3.97
C LYS A 211 -29.54 -0.85 3.44
N TRP A 212 -28.25 -0.56 3.54
CA TRP A 212 -27.17 -1.36 2.99
C TRP A 212 -26.07 -1.60 4.01
N ILE A 213 -25.49 -2.78 3.94
CA ILE A 213 -24.30 -3.15 4.71
C ILE A 213 -23.20 -3.56 3.73
N ASN A 214 -22.01 -2.97 3.87
CA ASN A 214 -20.79 -3.43 3.22
C ASN A 214 -20.28 -4.62 4.03
N ILE A 215 -20.10 -5.74 3.37
CA ILE A 215 -19.71 -7.00 4.01
C ILE A 215 -18.45 -7.56 3.42
N GLY A 216 -17.70 -8.29 4.25
CA GLY A 216 -16.63 -9.19 3.84
C GLY A 216 -17.09 -10.65 3.96
N TYR A 217 -16.88 -11.41 2.90
CA TYR A 217 -17.15 -12.84 2.85
C TYR A 217 -15.91 -13.60 2.40
N ILE A 218 -15.54 -14.66 3.10
CA ILE A 218 -14.46 -15.56 2.68
C ILE A 218 -15.12 -16.85 2.23
N ASN A 219 -15.02 -17.16 0.94
CA ASN A 219 -15.64 -18.34 0.38
C ASN A 219 -14.89 -19.64 0.81
N ALA A 220 -15.47 -20.80 0.49
CA ALA A 220 -14.91 -22.11 0.83
C ALA A 220 -13.49 -22.36 0.26
N LYS A 221 -13.06 -21.59 -0.76
CA LYS A 221 -11.70 -21.64 -1.31
C LYS A 221 -10.74 -20.67 -0.63
N GLY A 222 -11.18 -19.99 0.44
CA GLY A 222 -10.38 -18.98 1.17
C GLY A 222 -10.24 -17.64 0.43
N SER A 223 -11.00 -17.40 -0.63
CA SER A 223 -10.92 -16.16 -1.39
C SER A 223 -11.86 -15.09 -0.78
N PRO A 224 -11.34 -13.92 -0.43
CA PRO A 224 -12.15 -12.83 0.12
C PRO A 224 -12.97 -12.15 -0.98
N LEU A 225 -14.14 -11.67 -0.58
CA LEU A 225 -15.05 -10.86 -1.39
C LEU A 225 -15.59 -9.72 -0.54
N ILE A 226 -15.54 -8.51 -1.05
CA ILE A 226 -16.18 -7.33 -0.46
C ILE A 226 -17.35 -6.95 -1.33
N SER A 227 -18.52 -6.72 -0.72
CA SER A 227 -19.73 -6.36 -1.46
C SER A 227 -20.73 -5.66 -0.56
N TRP A 228 -21.72 -5.01 -1.17
CA TRP A 228 -22.88 -4.48 -0.47
C TRP A 228 -24.03 -5.48 -0.52
N VAL A 229 -24.79 -5.56 0.56
CA VAL A 229 -26.02 -6.34 0.68
C VAL A 229 -27.12 -5.47 1.27
N ARG A 230 -28.38 -5.87 1.06
CA ARG A 230 -29.52 -5.24 1.74
C ARG A 230 -29.53 -5.63 3.22
N THR A 231 -29.66 -4.65 4.11
CA THR A 231 -29.70 -4.85 5.57
C THR A 231 -30.75 -5.88 5.98
N GLU A 232 -31.92 -5.84 5.36
CA GLU A 232 -33.04 -6.75 5.61
C GLU A 232 -32.75 -8.23 5.35
N THR A 233 -31.66 -8.55 4.64
CA THR A 233 -31.26 -9.94 4.34
C THR A 233 -30.33 -10.55 5.38
N LEU A 234 -29.92 -9.77 6.39
CA LEU A 234 -29.03 -10.19 7.47
C LEU A 234 -29.77 -10.23 8.82
N GLU A 235 -29.23 -11.01 9.76
CA GLU A 235 -29.62 -11.07 11.17
C GLU A 235 -28.43 -10.87 12.10
#